data_873bcd0d71e5cebad503640091541f41
#
_entry.id   873bcd0d71e5cebad503640091541f41
#
_cell.length_a   1.000
_cell.length_b   1.000
_cell.length_c   1.000
_cell.angle_alpha   90.00
_cell.angle_beta   90.00
_cell.angle_gamma   90.00
#
_symmetry.space_group_name_H-M   'P 1'
#
loop_
_entity.id
_entity.type
_entity.pdbx_description
1 polymer ?
#
loop_
_entity_poly.entity_id
_entity_poly.type
_entity_poly.pdbx_seq_one_letter_code
_entity_poly.pdbx_strand_id
1 'polypeptide(L)'
;MNFKEASILYMEYVKNRHKKQWFSVFDYNFSKNIISYFETFNIEDLSLNDLKDWKKFISDQDFSNSYNSQLYSMLLGFLEFCSKKYNCCYEFLPDFLPFDKRIEYKKTDFYTLKEFKRFIKGFDNQLYKTFFEFMFYTGCRPGEAMAIKIRDINGNFITVNKTIDEHGKRELGTPKTYSSNRTIYISNSLKKSLNNLISSYDCMSLDYFVFGGVKPLAPTTINRYKLKACEKANIRSITLHQFRHSHATLLLNNDIDIHIISNRLGHSRVSTTLDVYTHSNFNQEKRLIKSLNSIKFNLF
;
A
#
# COMPACT_ATOMS: atom_id res chain seq x y z
N MET A 1 -9.49 29.05 -25.07
CA MET A 1 -9.29 27.59 -25.37
C MET A 1 -10.31 26.79 -24.58
N ASN A 2 -10.94 25.79 -25.22
CA ASN A 2 -11.89 24.93 -24.52
C ASN A 2 -11.16 24.00 -23.52
N PHE A 3 -11.79 23.74 -22.37
CA PHE A 3 -11.24 22.89 -21.29
C PHE A 3 -10.85 21.49 -21.77
N LYS A 4 -11.67 20.88 -22.63
CA LYS A 4 -11.43 19.56 -23.20
C LYS A 4 -10.18 19.54 -24.09
N GLU A 5 -9.97 20.55 -24.92
CA GLU A 5 -8.78 20.67 -25.78
C GLU A 5 -7.51 20.83 -24.92
N ALA A 6 -7.54 21.71 -23.92
CA ALA A 6 -6.44 21.87 -23.00
C ALA A 6 -6.15 20.58 -22.21
N SER A 7 -7.19 19.85 -21.84
CA SER A 7 -7.07 18.56 -21.14
C SER A 7 -6.35 17.49 -21.95
N ILE A 8 -6.57 17.41 -23.27
CA ILE A 8 -5.86 16.46 -24.16
C ILE A 8 -4.34 16.71 -24.09
N LEU A 9 -3.92 17.96 -24.16
CA LEU A 9 -2.51 18.34 -24.09
C LEU A 9 -1.91 18.09 -22.69
N TYR A 10 -2.69 18.31 -21.64
CA TYR A 10 -2.27 17.97 -20.28
C TYR A 10 -2.12 16.46 -20.07
N MET A 11 -3.05 15.68 -20.61
CA MET A 11 -3.00 14.22 -20.53
C MET A 11 -1.76 13.66 -21.22
N GLU A 12 -1.39 14.20 -22.37
CA GLU A 12 -0.14 13.84 -23.07
C GLU A 12 1.10 14.19 -22.22
N TYR A 13 1.11 15.38 -21.63
CA TYR A 13 2.17 15.81 -20.71
C TYR A 13 2.33 14.87 -19.51
N VAL A 14 1.22 14.47 -18.88
CA VAL A 14 1.20 13.55 -17.75
C VAL A 14 1.62 12.15 -18.17
N LYS A 15 1.15 11.64 -19.31
CA LYS A 15 1.48 10.32 -19.86
C LYS A 15 2.99 10.12 -20.04
N ASN A 16 3.68 11.15 -20.51
CA ASN A 16 5.12 11.09 -20.76
C ASN A 16 5.98 11.09 -19.48
N ARG A 17 5.40 11.42 -18.32
CA ARG A 17 6.10 11.55 -17.02
C ARG A 17 5.81 10.43 -16.04
N HIS A 18 4.79 9.61 -16.33
CA HIS A 18 4.34 8.59 -15.39
C HIS A 18 4.27 7.19 -16.03
N LYS A 19 4.35 6.17 -15.18
CA LYS A 19 4.22 4.78 -15.62
C LYS A 19 2.82 4.54 -16.21
N LYS A 20 2.74 3.75 -17.28
CA LYS A 20 1.51 3.45 -18.03
C LYS A 20 0.31 3.06 -17.16
N GLN A 21 0.54 2.25 -16.13
CA GLN A 21 -0.53 1.81 -15.23
C GLN A 21 -1.07 2.94 -14.36
N TRP A 22 -0.19 3.78 -13.81
CA TRP A 22 -0.61 4.94 -13.03
C TRP A 22 -1.41 5.90 -13.92
N PHE A 23 -0.93 6.11 -15.16
CA PHE A 23 -1.60 6.97 -16.12
C PHE A 23 -3.00 6.46 -16.48
N SER A 24 -3.23 5.16 -16.65
CA SER A 24 -4.56 4.64 -16.99
C SER A 24 -5.61 4.91 -15.90
N VAL A 25 -5.21 4.85 -14.62
CA VAL A 25 -6.08 5.19 -13.48
C VAL A 25 -6.31 6.71 -13.43
N PHE A 26 -5.25 7.49 -13.66
CA PHE A 26 -5.34 8.95 -13.72
C PHE A 26 -6.29 9.39 -14.85
N ASP A 27 -6.09 8.87 -16.05
CA ASP A 27 -6.92 9.15 -17.24
C ASP A 27 -8.41 8.88 -16.97
N TYR A 28 -8.72 7.69 -16.45
CA TYR A 28 -10.10 7.34 -16.12
C TYR A 28 -10.73 8.32 -15.12
N ASN A 29 -10.02 8.63 -14.03
CA ASN A 29 -10.54 9.48 -12.97
C ASN A 29 -10.65 10.94 -13.44
N PHE A 30 -9.67 11.44 -14.16
CA PHE A 30 -9.63 12.80 -14.68
C PHE A 30 -10.73 13.01 -15.73
N SER A 31 -10.85 12.09 -16.67
CA SER A 31 -11.88 12.16 -17.71
C SER A 31 -13.30 12.10 -17.14
N LYS A 32 -13.55 11.16 -16.21
CA LYS A 32 -14.88 10.92 -15.65
C LYS A 32 -15.37 12.05 -14.73
N ASN A 33 -14.49 12.62 -13.90
CA ASN A 33 -14.92 13.50 -12.81
C ASN A 33 -14.52 14.97 -13.00
N ILE A 34 -13.61 15.25 -13.94
CA ILE A 34 -13.13 16.61 -14.19
C ILE A 34 -13.48 17.03 -15.61
N ILE A 35 -13.01 16.33 -16.65
CA ILE A 35 -13.32 16.72 -18.04
C ILE A 35 -14.84 16.74 -18.27
N SER A 36 -15.56 15.71 -17.85
CA SER A 36 -17.03 15.63 -18.05
C SER A 36 -17.79 16.77 -17.38
N TYR A 37 -17.28 17.34 -16.29
CA TYR A 37 -17.91 18.48 -15.61
C TYR A 37 -17.60 19.80 -16.32
N PHE A 38 -16.34 20.00 -16.71
CA PHE A 38 -15.88 21.26 -17.30
C PHE A 38 -15.86 21.25 -18.83
N GLU A 39 -16.48 20.27 -19.52
CA GLU A 39 -16.38 20.07 -20.97
C GLU A 39 -16.77 21.32 -21.79
N THR A 40 -17.73 22.10 -21.31
CA THR A 40 -18.24 23.30 -22.01
C THR A 40 -17.56 24.60 -21.58
N PHE A 41 -16.67 24.56 -20.62
CA PHE A 41 -15.97 25.75 -20.12
C PHE A 41 -14.75 26.09 -20.97
N ASN A 42 -14.40 27.37 -21.03
CA ASN A 42 -13.09 27.80 -21.49
C ASN A 42 -12.13 27.96 -20.32
N ILE A 43 -10.86 27.62 -20.51
CA ILE A 43 -9.87 27.67 -19.43
C ILE A 43 -9.57 29.10 -18.96
N GLU A 44 -9.74 30.10 -19.84
CA GLU A 44 -9.53 31.51 -19.50
C GLU A 44 -10.68 32.09 -18.66
N ASP A 45 -11.87 31.54 -18.77
CA ASP A 45 -13.11 32.09 -18.15
C ASP A 45 -13.41 31.44 -16.80
N LEU A 46 -12.58 30.48 -16.36
CA LEU A 46 -12.79 29.78 -15.08
C LEU A 46 -12.66 30.73 -13.89
N SER A 47 -13.63 30.64 -12.99
CA SER A 47 -13.68 31.39 -11.75
C SER A 47 -13.58 30.49 -10.52
N LEU A 48 -13.31 31.11 -9.36
CA LEU A 48 -13.33 30.41 -8.08
C LEU A 48 -14.70 29.77 -7.79
N ASN A 49 -15.79 30.38 -8.25
CA ASN A 49 -17.13 29.84 -8.04
C ASN A 49 -17.34 28.56 -8.82
N ASP A 50 -16.88 28.48 -10.08
CA ASP A 50 -16.96 27.25 -10.88
C ASP A 50 -16.22 26.08 -10.20
N LEU A 51 -15.06 26.36 -9.60
CA LEU A 51 -14.29 25.35 -8.84
C LEU A 51 -14.99 24.94 -7.53
N LYS A 52 -15.65 25.88 -6.84
CA LYS A 52 -16.45 25.59 -5.65
C LYS A 52 -17.67 24.74 -5.99
N ASP A 53 -18.34 25.04 -7.10
CA ASP A 53 -19.49 24.27 -7.58
C ASP A 53 -19.09 22.85 -7.98
N TRP A 54 -17.96 22.70 -8.69
CA TRP A 54 -17.40 21.37 -8.94
C TRP A 54 -17.05 20.63 -7.63
N LYS A 55 -16.47 21.31 -6.67
CA LYS A 55 -16.14 20.70 -5.36
C LYS A 55 -17.41 20.22 -4.65
N LYS A 56 -18.49 21.00 -4.71
CA LYS A 56 -19.80 20.62 -4.16
C LYS A 56 -20.33 19.39 -4.92
N PHE A 57 -20.32 19.40 -6.27
CA PHE A 57 -20.72 18.29 -7.10
C PHE A 57 -19.98 16.99 -6.72
N ILE A 58 -18.66 17.05 -6.48
CA ILE A 58 -17.88 15.89 -6.05
C ILE A 58 -18.24 15.46 -4.61
N SER A 59 -18.53 16.41 -3.73
CA SER A 59 -18.94 16.11 -2.35
C SER A 59 -20.28 15.39 -2.25
N ASP A 60 -21.18 15.66 -3.21
CA ASP A 60 -22.50 15.02 -3.30
C ASP A 60 -22.42 13.58 -3.86
N GLN A 61 -21.26 13.20 -4.40
CA GLN A 61 -20.98 11.84 -4.82
C GLN A 61 -20.47 11.02 -3.65
N ASP A 62 -21.02 10.09 -3.09
CA ASP A 62 -20.59 9.29 -1.89
C ASP A 62 -19.16 8.70 -2.02
N PHE A 63 -18.20 9.54 -2.38
CA PHE A 63 -16.79 9.19 -2.50
C PHE A 63 -16.05 9.31 -1.16
N SER A 64 -14.98 8.53 -1.01
CA SER A 64 -14.12 8.65 0.17
C SER A 64 -13.35 10.00 0.16
N ASN A 65 -13.06 10.54 1.34
CA ASN A 65 -12.27 11.77 1.50
C ASN A 65 -10.91 11.70 0.81
N SER A 66 -10.27 10.51 0.80
CA SER A 66 -9.00 10.28 0.10
C SER A 66 -9.16 10.40 -1.41
N TYR A 67 -10.27 9.90 -1.96
CA TYR A 67 -10.55 10.00 -3.39
C TYR A 67 -10.88 11.43 -3.80
N ASN A 68 -11.67 12.15 -3.00
CA ASN A 68 -11.96 13.57 -3.21
C ASN A 68 -10.66 14.41 -3.22
N SER A 69 -9.76 14.16 -2.26
CA SER A 69 -8.45 14.82 -2.22
C SER A 69 -7.58 14.50 -3.44
N GLN A 70 -7.69 13.29 -3.99
CA GLN A 70 -7.00 12.92 -5.22
C GLN A 70 -7.56 13.68 -6.42
N LEU A 71 -8.87 13.77 -6.57
CA LEU A 71 -9.52 14.53 -7.66
C LEU A 71 -9.17 16.02 -7.58
N TYR A 72 -9.19 16.59 -6.37
CA TYR A 72 -8.74 17.97 -6.13
C TYR A 72 -7.30 18.19 -6.62
N SER A 73 -6.37 17.29 -6.25
CA SER A 73 -4.97 17.40 -6.67
C SER A 73 -4.80 17.25 -8.18
N MET A 74 -5.64 16.45 -8.84
CA MET A 74 -5.64 16.31 -10.30
C MET A 74 -6.09 17.60 -10.98
N LEU A 75 -7.19 18.21 -10.51
CA LEU A 75 -7.69 19.48 -11.04
C LEU A 75 -6.70 20.61 -10.81
N LEU A 76 -6.13 20.73 -9.61
CA LEU A 76 -5.12 21.73 -9.29
C LEU A 76 -3.89 21.62 -10.21
N GLY A 77 -3.37 20.40 -10.42
CA GLY A 77 -2.26 20.16 -11.34
C GLY A 77 -2.57 20.53 -12.80
N PHE A 78 -3.82 20.36 -13.23
CA PHE A 78 -4.26 20.82 -14.55
C PHE A 78 -4.30 22.36 -14.64
N LEU A 79 -4.86 23.04 -13.65
CA LEU A 79 -4.93 24.50 -13.62
C LEU A 79 -3.54 25.14 -13.56
N GLU A 80 -2.62 24.56 -12.77
CA GLU A 80 -1.22 24.98 -12.75
C GLU A 80 -0.52 24.78 -14.12
N PHE A 81 -0.83 23.70 -14.83
CA PHE A 81 -0.32 23.48 -16.17
C PHE A 81 -0.87 24.53 -17.14
N CYS A 82 -2.17 24.84 -17.09
CA CYS A 82 -2.79 25.88 -17.93
C CYS A 82 -2.20 27.27 -17.64
N SER A 83 -2.00 27.61 -16.37
CA SER A 83 -1.37 28.87 -15.98
C SER A 83 0.02 29.01 -16.60
N LYS A 84 0.84 27.95 -16.53
CA LYS A 84 2.23 27.98 -17.04
C LYS A 84 2.30 27.95 -18.56
N LYS A 85 1.40 27.24 -19.22
CA LYS A 85 1.49 27.00 -20.68
C LYS A 85 0.72 28.03 -21.52
N TYR A 86 -0.42 28.51 -21.00
CA TYR A 86 -1.33 29.42 -21.73
C TYR A 86 -1.43 30.79 -21.10
N ASN A 87 -0.60 31.07 -20.05
CA ASN A 87 -0.64 32.33 -19.31
C ASN A 87 -2.03 32.64 -18.72
N CYS A 88 -2.84 31.61 -18.41
CA CYS A 88 -4.11 31.80 -17.72
C CYS A 88 -3.84 32.36 -16.32
N CYS A 89 -4.45 33.48 -16.00
CA CYS A 89 -4.28 34.12 -14.70
C CYS A 89 -5.32 33.58 -13.71
N TYR A 90 -4.92 32.64 -12.85
CA TYR A 90 -5.79 32.09 -11.81
C TYR A 90 -5.37 32.62 -10.42
N GLU A 91 -5.50 33.94 -10.22
CA GLU A 91 -5.15 34.60 -8.94
C GLU A 91 -5.94 34.00 -7.74
N PHE A 92 -7.07 33.37 -8.02
CA PHE A 92 -7.93 32.73 -7.03
C PHE A 92 -7.46 31.34 -6.58
N LEU A 93 -6.42 30.74 -7.18
CA LEU A 93 -6.00 29.39 -6.79
C LEU A 93 -5.63 29.24 -5.31
N PRO A 94 -5.02 30.22 -4.64
CA PRO A 94 -4.79 30.15 -3.19
C PRO A 94 -6.07 30.02 -2.37
N ASP A 95 -7.18 30.55 -2.86
CA ASP A 95 -8.49 30.52 -2.19
C ASP A 95 -9.29 29.24 -2.50
N PHE A 96 -8.85 28.47 -3.49
CA PHE A 96 -9.40 27.14 -3.79
C PHE A 96 -8.89 26.12 -2.80
N LEU A 97 -9.47 26.08 -1.62
CA LEU A 97 -9.04 25.19 -0.55
C LEU A 97 -9.37 23.72 -0.83
N PRO A 98 -8.54 22.76 -0.36
CA PRO A 98 -8.83 21.33 -0.48
C PRO A 98 -10.14 20.96 0.23
N PHE A 99 -10.61 19.73 -0.01
CA PHE A 99 -11.73 19.17 0.75
C PHE A 99 -11.37 19.11 2.24
N ASP A 100 -12.35 19.37 3.10
CA ASP A 100 -12.16 19.25 4.53
C ASP A 100 -11.72 17.82 4.87
N LYS A 101 -10.60 17.72 5.55
CA LYS A 101 -10.16 16.44 6.08
C LYS A 101 -11.06 16.07 7.25
N ARG A 102 -12.17 15.40 6.98
CA ARG A 102 -12.81 14.64 8.06
C ARG A 102 -11.80 13.60 8.50
N ILE A 103 -11.27 13.77 9.69
CA ILE A 103 -10.34 12.80 10.29
C ILE A 103 -11.17 11.57 10.68
N GLU A 104 -11.59 10.81 9.70
CA GLU A 104 -12.06 9.46 9.95
C GLU A 104 -10.83 8.62 10.27
N TYR A 105 -10.54 8.44 11.52
CA TYR A 105 -9.58 7.46 12.00
C TYR A 105 -10.10 6.06 11.66
N LYS A 106 -9.95 5.64 10.40
CA LYS A 106 -10.17 4.23 10.05
C LYS A 106 -9.13 3.43 10.79
N LYS A 107 -9.57 2.81 11.89
CA LYS A 107 -8.75 1.85 12.63
C LYS A 107 -8.24 0.81 11.64
N THR A 108 -6.95 0.83 11.37
CA THR A 108 -6.33 -0.13 10.45
C THR A 108 -6.46 -1.51 11.05
N ASP A 109 -7.21 -2.37 10.39
CA ASP A 109 -7.44 -3.73 10.85
C ASP A 109 -6.17 -4.58 10.66
N PHE A 110 -5.90 -5.49 11.60
CA PHE A 110 -4.74 -6.38 11.57
C PHE A 110 -5.04 -7.67 12.34
N TYR A 111 -4.29 -8.73 12.06
CA TYR A 111 -4.35 -9.96 12.85
C TYR A 111 -3.35 -9.93 14.00
N THR A 112 -3.82 -10.24 15.19
CA THR A 112 -2.96 -10.67 16.29
C THR A 112 -2.34 -12.03 15.98
N LEU A 113 -1.27 -12.43 16.69
CA LEU A 113 -0.66 -13.75 16.52
C LEU A 113 -1.67 -14.89 16.75
N LYS A 114 -2.61 -14.71 17.70
CA LYS A 114 -3.66 -15.70 17.98
C LYS A 114 -4.64 -15.85 16.81
N GLU A 115 -5.06 -14.73 16.23
CA GLU A 115 -5.93 -14.70 15.06
C GLU A 115 -5.23 -15.27 13.83
N PHE A 116 -3.98 -14.90 13.61
CA PHE A 116 -3.18 -15.44 12.51
C PHE A 116 -3.02 -16.97 12.60
N LYS A 117 -2.75 -17.51 13.81
CA LYS A 117 -2.68 -18.96 14.03
C LYS A 117 -4.02 -19.66 13.72
N ARG A 118 -5.16 -19.00 13.95
CA ARG A 118 -6.47 -19.54 13.53
C ARG A 118 -6.61 -19.49 12.01
N PHE A 119 -6.32 -18.35 11.40
CA PHE A 119 -6.37 -18.14 9.95
C PHE A 119 -5.58 -19.20 9.18
N ILE A 120 -4.34 -19.48 9.60
CA ILE A 120 -3.45 -20.46 8.94
C ILE A 120 -4.02 -21.89 8.97
N LYS A 121 -4.80 -22.24 9.99
CA LYS A 121 -5.48 -23.54 10.06
C LYS A 121 -6.60 -23.70 9.02
N GLY A 122 -7.09 -22.62 8.44
CA GLY A 122 -8.09 -22.63 7.38
C GLY A 122 -7.57 -23.07 6.01
N PHE A 123 -6.25 -23.21 5.83
CA PHE A 123 -5.67 -23.61 4.54
C PHE A 123 -5.47 -25.12 4.43
N ASP A 124 -5.98 -25.70 3.36
CA ASP A 124 -5.69 -27.07 2.96
C ASP A 124 -4.52 -27.11 1.95
N ASN A 125 -4.32 -26.03 1.17
CA ASN A 125 -3.27 -25.93 0.18
C ASN A 125 -2.00 -25.31 0.78
N GLN A 126 -0.91 -26.10 0.78
CA GLN A 126 0.37 -25.73 1.39
C GLN A 126 1.02 -24.50 0.75
N LEU A 127 0.87 -24.30 -0.56
CA LEU A 127 1.43 -23.13 -1.27
C LEU A 127 0.87 -21.82 -0.72
N TYR A 128 -0.46 -21.72 -0.60
CA TYR A 128 -1.09 -20.50 -0.08
C TYR A 128 -0.88 -20.35 1.42
N LYS A 129 -0.88 -21.43 2.17
CA LYS A 129 -0.54 -21.43 3.59
C LYS A 129 0.84 -20.81 3.81
N THR A 130 1.87 -21.33 3.10
CA THR A 130 3.25 -20.83 3.20
C THR A 130 3.37 -19.39 2.71
N PHE A 131 2.63 -18.99 1.69
CA PHE A 131 2.58 -17.60 1.22
C PHE A 131 2.10 -16.65 2.32
N PHE A 132 1.02 -16.99 3.03
CA PHE A 132 0.51 -16.14 4.12
C PHE A 132 1.38 -16.19 5.36
N GLU A 133 2.03 -17.32 5.68
CA GLU A 133 3.08 -17.39 6.70
C GLU A 133 4.23 -16.44 6.36
N PHE A 134 4.68 -16.46 5.10
CA PHE A 134 5.71 -15.56 4.62
C PHE A 134 5.30 -14.08 4.77
N MET A 135 4.10 -13.71 4.30
CA MET A 135 3.58 -12.35 4.41
C MET A 135 3.54 -11.87 5.88
N PHE A 136 3.03 -12.71 6.78
CA PHE A 136 2.86 -12.35 8.18
C PHE A 136 4.21 -12.23 8.91
N TYR A 137 5.16 -13.15 8.67
CA TYR A 137 6.44 -13.17 9.40
C TYR A 137 7.54 -12.32 8.78
N THR A 138 7.37 -11.81 7.56
CA THR A 138 8.36 -10.93 6.91
C THR A 138 7.89 -9.49 6.81
N GLY A 139 6.58 -9.25 6.72
CA GLY A 139 6.01 -7.94 6.46
C GLY A 139 6.28 -7.42 5.04
N CYS A 140 6.66 -8.28 4.09
CA CYS A 140 6.82 -7.91 2.69
C CYS A 140 5.52 -7.33 2.12
N ARG A 141 5.64 -6.38 1.16
CA ARG A 141 4.48 -5.97 0.36
C ARG A 141 3.99 -7.15 -0.48
N PRO A 142 2.69 -7.24 -0.82
CA PRO A 142 2.18 -8.36 -1.61
C PRO A 142 2.94 -8.58 -2.91
N GLY A 143 3.21 -7.51 -3.67
CA GLY A 143 3.99 -7.59 -4.90
C GLY A 143 5.45 -8.03 -4.69
N GLU A 144 6.07 -7.65 -3.58
CA GLU A 144 7.41 -8.13 -3.19
C GLU A 144 7.37 -9.64 -2.89
N ALA A 145 6.40 -10.09 -2.08
CA ALA A 145 6.25 -11.50 -1.73
C ALA A 145 6.04 -12.39 -2.96
N MET A 146 5.19 -11.96 -3.91
CA MET A 146 4.98 -12.67 -5.18
C MET A 146 6.22 -12.71 -6.06
N ALA A 147 7.14 -11.75 -5.92
CA ALA A 147 8.34 -11.62 -6.75
C ALA A 147 9.55 -12.43 -6.26
N ILE A 148 9.50 -13.00 -5.04
CA ILE A 148 10.61 -13.76 -4.47
C ILE A 148 10.89 -15.01 -5.31
N LYS A 149 12.14 -15.15 -5.76
CA LYS A 149 12.65 -16.34 -6.46
C LYS A 149 13.45 -17.21 -5.50
N ILE A 150 13.64 -18.48 -5.86
CA ILE A 150 14.42 -19.44 -5.05
C ILE A 150 15.84 -18.90 -4.80
N ARG A 151 16.49 -18.31 -5.81
CA ARG A 151 17.83 -17.69 -5.70
C ARG A 151 17.91 -16.51 -4.72
N ASP A 152 16.79 -15.90 -4.35
CA ASP A 152 16.76 -14.78 -3.42
C ASP A 152 16.84 -15.26 -1.97
N ILE A 153 16.79 -16.58 -1.71
CA ILE A 153 16.90 -17.20 -0.39
C ILE A 153 18.33 -17.71 -0.18
N ASN A 154 19.01 -17.19 0.82
CA ASN A 154 20.32 -17.66 1.24
C ASN A 154 20.33 -17.94 2.76
N GLY A 155 20.26 -19.22 3.12
CA GLY A 155 20.16 -19.62 4.52
C GLY A 155 18.89 -19.08 5.18
N ASN A 156 19.06 -18.22 6.18
CA ASN A 156 17.98 -17.53 6.88
C ASN A 156 17.79 -16.08 6.37
N PHE A 157 18.41 -15.72 5.25
CA PHE A 157 18.29 -14.39 4.67
C PHE A 157 17.53 -14.43 3.37
N ILE A 158 16.68 -13.42 3.13
CA ILE A 158 15.93 -13.25 1.91
C ILE A 158 16.20 -11.85 1.37
N THR A 159 16.64 -11.77 0.12
CA THR A 159 16.84 -10.50 -0.59
C THR A 159 15.54 -10.07 -1.25
N VAL A 160 15.04 -8.89 -0.87
CA VAL A 160 13.85 -8.27 -1.45
C VAL A 160 14.30 -7.10 -2.31
N ASN A 161 14.32 -7.27 -3.62
CA ASN A 161 14.78 -6.26 -4.59
C ASN A 161 13.90 -6.18 -5.85
N LYS A 162 12.76 -6.86 -5.85
CA LYS A 162 11.83 -6.95 -6.97
C LYS A 162 10.40 -6.83 -6.48
N THR A 163 9.51 -6.46 -7.36
CA THR A 163 8.06 -6.45 -7.12
C THR A 163 7.32 -6.91 -8.37
N ILE A 164 6.17 -7.52 -8.17
CA ILE A 164 5.22 -7.81 -9.25
C ILE A 164 4.12 -6.79 -9.20
N ASP A 165 3.74 -6.29 -10.36
CA ASP A 165 2.56 -5.45 -10.48
C ASP A 165 1.29 -6.27 -10.19
N GLU A 166 0.58 -5.87 -9.12
CA GLU A 166 -0.62 -6.56 -8.65
C GLU A 166 -1.82 -6.37 -9.58
N HIS A 167 -1.81 -5.32 -10.40
CA HIS A 167 -2.96 -4.91 -11.21
C HIS A 167 -2.73 -5.01 -12.73
N GLY A 168 -1.51 -5.35 -13.16
CA GLY A 168 -1.14 -5.39 -14.57
C GLY A 168 -0.76 -6.78 -15.10
N LYS A 169 0.16 -6.79 -16.07
CA LYS A 169 0.63 -8.02 -16.76
C LYS A 169 1.47 -8.97 -15.90
N ARG A 170 1.59 -8.73 -14.59
CA ARG A 170 2.47 -9.47 -13.65
C ARG A 170 3.93 -9.45 -14.09
N GLU A 171 4.37 -8.35 -14.64
CA GLU A 171 5.77 -8.15 -15.02
C GLU A 171 6.60 -7.86 -13.76
N LEU A 172 7.82 -8.41 -13.75
CA LEU A 172 8.82 -8.07 -12.75
C LEU A 172 9.23 -6.61 -12.92
N GLY A 173 9.05 -5.82 -11.88
CA GLY A 173 9.49 -4.45 -11.82
C GLY A 173 10.52 -4.22 -10.72
N THR A 174 11.27 -3.13 -10.85
CA THR A 174 12.07 -2.63 -9.73
C THR A 174 11.17 -2.04 -8.64
N PRO A 175 11.54 -2.15 -7.36
CA PRO A 175 10.81 -1.52 -6.28
C PRO A 175 10.63 -0.01 -6.51
N LYS A 176 9.57 0.56 -5.94
CA LYS A 176 9.24 1.98 -6.11
C LYS A 176 10.27 2.95 -5.48
N THR A 177 11.05 2.49 -4.50
CA THR A 177 12.04 3.32 -3.77
C THR A 177 13.32 2.53 -3.53
N TYR A 178 14.44 3.22 -3.41
CA TYR A 178 15.75 2.63 -3.07
C TYR A 178 15.71 1.86 -1.74
N SER A 179 14.99 2.38 -0.75
CA SER A 179 14.79 1.74 0.57
C SER A 179 14.04 0.40 0.52
N SER A 180 13.42 0.08 -0.61
CA SER A 180 12.77 -1.21 -0.81
C SER A 180 13.75 -2.34 -1.11
N ASN A 181 15.01 -2.04 -1.51
CA ASN A 181 16.06 -3.06 -1.67
C ASN A 181 16.65 -3.36 -0.29
N ARG A 182 16.37 -4.54 0.23
CA ARG A 182 16.75 -4.95 1.58
C ARG A 182 16.92 -6.44 1.73
N THR A 183 17.67 -6.86 2.74
CA THR A 183 17.76 -8.25 3.16
C THR A 183 17.01 -8.45 4.47
N ILE A 184 16.16 -9.47 4.53
CA ILE A 184 15.32 -9.78 5.69
C ILE A 184 15.78 -11.10 6.29
N TYR A 185 16.05 -11.13 7.59
CA TYR A 185 16.27 -12.37 8.34
C TYR A 185 14.92 -13.05 8.63
N ILE A 186 14.85 -14.38 8.44
CA ILE A 186 13.68 -15.21 8.72
C ILE A 186 13.97 -16.26 9.78
N SER A 187 12.95 -16.66 10.54
CA SER A 187 13.04 -17.70 11.55
C SER A 187 13.29 -19.08 10.93
N ASN A 188 13.88 -20.00 11.69
CA ASN A 188 14.09 -21.38 11.26
C ASN A 188 12.78 -22.09 10.91
N SER A 189 11.67 -21.76 11.60
CA SER A 189 10.36 -22.35 11.29
C SER A 189 9.85 -21.90 9.90
N LEU A 190 9.95 -20.60 9.58
CA LEU A 190 9.56 -20.11 8.26
C LEU A 190 10.47 -20.68 7.16
N LYS A 191 11.79 -20.75 7.42
CA LYS A 191 12.74 -21.39 6.50
C LYS A 191 12.33 -22.83 6.20
N LYS A 192 11.96 -23.60 7.24
CA LYS A 192 11.49 -24.99 7.08
C LYS A 192 10.23 -25.06 6.21
N SER A 193 9.25 -24.18 6.45
CA SER A 193 8.03 -24.12 5.62
C SER A 193 8.36 -23.79 4.15
N LEU A 194 9.29 -22.87 3.90
CA LEU A 194 9.74 -22.52 2.56
C LEU A 194 10.47 -23.68 1.86
N ASN A 195 11.40 -24.33 2.57
CA ASN A 195 12.13 -25.47 2.02
C ASN A 195 11.20 -26.64 1.67
N ASN A 196 10.23 -26.95 2.54
CA ASN A 196 9.23 -27.99 2.27
C ASN A 196 8.40 -27.66 1.02
N LEU A 197 8.02 -26.39 0.84
CA LEU A 197 7.33 -25.95 -0.36
C LEU A 197 8.19 -26.07 -1.61
N ILE A 198 9.42 -25.58 -1.56
CA ILE A 198 10.37 -25.64 -2.69
C ILE A 198 10.66 -27.09 -3.09
N SER A 199 10.87 -27.97 -2.12
CA SER A 199 11.13 -29.39 -2.37
C SER A 199 9.92 -30.14 -2.95
N SER A 200 8.72 -29.56 -2.93
CA SER A 200 7.53 -30.15 -3.56
C SER A 200 7.39 -29.82 -5.05
N TYR A 201 8.30 -29.03 -5.62
CA TYR A 201 8.32 -28.76 -7.05
C TYR A 201 9.03 -29.88 -7.81
N ASP A 202 8.40 -30.43 -8.86
CA ASP A 202 8.91 -31.53 -9.66
C ASP A 202 10.24 -31.21 -10.38
N CYS A 203 10.46 -29.95 -10.70
CA CYS A 203 11.68 -29.46 -11.31
C CYS A 203 12.13 -28.18 -10.61
N MET A 204 13.38 -28.16 -10.13
CA MET A 204 13.93 -26.99 -9.41
C MET A 204 14.80 -26.15 -10.34
N SER A 205 14.42 -24.87 -10.47
CA SER A 205 15.28 -23.83 -11.03
C SER A 205 15.42 -22.71 -10.02
N LEU A 206 16.61 -22.16 -9.88
CA LEU A 206 16.85 -20.98 -9.03
C LEU A 206 16.07 -19.75 -9.50
N ASP A 207 15.62 -19.76 -10.76
CA ASP A 207 14.78 -18.70 -11.36
C ASP A 207 13.28 -18.86 -11.10
N TYR A 208 12.86 -19.97 -10.51
CA TYR A 208 11.46 -20.16 -10.15
C TYR A 208 11.06 -19.21 -9.03
N PHE A 209 9.82 -18.72 -9.11
CA PHE A 209 9.18 -18.02 -8.00
C PHE A 209 8.93 -19.00 -6.86
N VAL A 210 9.28 -18.63 -5.65
CA VAL A 210 9.01 -19.43 -4.44
C VAL A 210 7.52 -19.73 -4.32
N PHE A 211 6.69 -18.78 -4.74
CA PHE A 211 5.24 -18.91 -4.75
C PHE A 211 4.74 -18.92 -6.20
N GLY A 212 4.62 -20.13 -6.77
CA GLY A 212 4.06 -20.35 -8.10
C GLY A 212 4.96 -21.03 -9.14
N GLY A 213 6.24 -21.25 -8.86
CA GLY A 213 7.17 -21.93 -9.78
C GLY A 213 7.51 -21.07 -11.00
N VAL A 214 7.16 -21.50 -12.21
CA VAL A 214 7.48 -20.79 -13.47
C VAL A 214 6.82 -19.40 -13.54
N LYS A 215 5.60 -19.26 -13.00
CA LYS A 215 4.84 -18.00 -13.00
C LYS A 215 4.46 -17.61 -11.58
N PRO A 216 4.48 -16.31 -11.24
CA PRO A 216 4.09 -15.87 -9.92
C PRO A 216 2.60 -16.10 -9.67
N LEU A 217 2.21 -16.20 -8.40
CA LEU A 217 0.80 -16.30 -8.01
C LEU A 217 -0.03 -15.12 -8.53
N ALA A 218 -1.29 -15.41 -8.89
CA ALA A 218 -2.24 -14.37 -9.27
C ALA A 218 -2.89 -13.74 -8.03
N PRO A 219 -2.96 -12.40 -7.93
CA PRO A 219 -3.62 -11.70 -6.83
C PRO A 219 -5.07 -12.15 -6.60
N THR A 220 -5.82 -12.37 -7.68
CA THR A 220 -7.20 -12.87 -7.63
C THR A 220 -7.29 -14.25 -6.98
N THR A 221 -6.36 -15.14 -7.32
CA THR A 221 -6.31 -16.50 -6.76
C THR A 221 -5.88 -16.45 -5.30
N ILE A 222 -4.87 -15.64 -4.94
CA ILE A 222 -4.45 -15.42 -3.55
C ILE A 222 -5.67 -14.96 -2.73
N ASN A 223 -6.41 -13.96 -3.22
CA ASN A 223 -7.58 -13.45 -2.52
C ASN A 223 -8.68 -14.49 -2.34
N ARG A 224 -8.93 -15.32 -3.37
CA ARG A 224 -9.90 -16.43 -3.30
C ARG A 224 -9.54 -17.44 -2.21
N TYR A 225 -8.27 -17.88 -2.13
CA TYR A 225 -7.82 -18.80 -1.08
C TYR A 225 -7.84 -18.16 0.30
N LYS A 226 -7.51 -16.85 0.40
CA LYS A 226 -7.63 -16.07 1.65
C LYS A 226 -9.06 -16.10 2.16
N LEU A 227 -10.05 -15.78 1.32
CA LEU A 227 -11.45 -15.73 1.70
C LEU A 227 -11.96 -17.10 2.18
N LYS A 228 -11.63 -18.18 1.45
CA LYS A 228 -11.96 -19.55 1.86
C LYS A 228 -11.35 -19.92 3.22
N ALA A 229 -10.10 -19.54 3.46
CA ALA A 229 -9.44 -19.79 4.74
C ALA A 229 -10.06 -18.99 5.89
N CYS A 230 -10.48 -17.74 5.64
CA CYS A 230 -11.18 -16.92 6.62
C CYS A 230 -12.54 -17.55 7.01
N GLU A 231 -13.31 -18.01 6.03
CA GLU A 231 -14.58 -18.68 6.23
C GLU A 231 -14.39 -19.96 7.06
N LYS A 232 -13.49 -20.86 6.64
CA LYS A 232 -13.19 -22.11 7.33
C LYS A 232 -12.70 -21.91 8.77
N ALA A 233 -11.90 -20.86 9.00
CA ALA A 233 -11.37 -20.53 10.33
C ALA A 233 -12.34 -19.69 11.17
N ASN A 234 -13.48 -19.29 10.63
CA ASN A 234 -14.42 -18.34 11.22
C ASN A 234 -13.71 -17.08 11.77
N ILE A 235 -12.99 -16.39 10.88
CA ILE A 235 -12.26 -15.16 11.19
C ILE A 235 -12.55 -14.08 10.13
N ARG A 236 -12.56 -12.81 10.54
CA ARG A 236 -12.74 -11.69 9.61
C ARG A 236 -11.65 -11.70 8.52
N SER A 237 -11.97 -11.21 7.33
CA SER A 237 -10.99 -11.04 6.26
C SER A 237 -10.31 -9.69 6.39
N ILE A 238 -8.98 -9.69 6.22
CA ILE A 238 -8.17 -8.48 6.08
C ILE A 238 -7.55 -8.41 4.68
N THR A 239 -7.11 -7.21 4.26
CA THR A 239 -6.43 -7.02 2.96
C THR A 239 -5.01 -7.60 3.01
N LEU A 240 -4.43 -7.89 1.84
CA LEU A 240 -3.03 -8.38 1.78
C LEU A 240 -2.04 -7.38 2.42
N HIS A 241 -2.29 -6.07 2.27
CA HIS A 241 -1.44 -5.05 2.88
C HIS A 241 -1.54 -5.03 4.42
N GLN A 242 -2.68 -5.41 4.97
CA GLN A 242 -2.89 -5.50 6.41
C GLN A 242 -2.11 -6.65 7.08
N PHE A 243 -1.63 -7.65 6.33
CA PHE A 243 -0.65 -8.63 6.87
C PHE A 243 0.69 -7.97 7.22
N ARG A 244 1.11 -6.99 6.44
CA ARG A 244 2.29 -6.19 6.76
C ARG A 244 2.07 -5.32 8.01
N HIS A 245 0.86 -4.75 8.18
CA HIS A 245 0.49 -4.07 9.42
C HIS A 245 0.50 -5.02 10.61
N SER A 246 -0.02 -6.25 10.42
CA SER A 246 0.01 -7.29 11.46
C SER A 246 1.44 -7.63 11.88
N HIS A 247 2.37 -7.76 10.92
CA HIS A 247 3.79 -8.00 11.19
C HIS A 247 4.40 -6.88 12.03
N ALA A 248 4.20 -5.66 11.62
CA ALA A 248 4.77 -4.52 12.29
C ALA A 248 4.19 -4.37 13.73
N THR A 249 2.87 -4.55 13.91
CA THR A 249 2.23 -4.56 15.23
C THR A 249 2.77 -5.71 16.10
N LEU A 250 3.01 -6.89 15.51
CA LEU A 250 3.63 -8.01 16.21
C LEU A 250 5.01 -7.64 16.76
N LEU A 251 5.85 -7.00 15.94
CA LEU A 251 7.20 -6.60 16.35
C LEU A 251 7.18 -5.52 17.43
N LEU A 252 6.34 -4.49 17.28
CA LEU A 252 6.15 -3.45 18.29
C LEU A 252 5.66 -4.01 19.63
N ASN A 253 4.73 -4.97 19.57
CA ASN A 253 4.24 -5.65 20.77
C ASN A 253 5.29 -6.55 21.44
N ASN A 254 6.42 -6.82 20.79
CA ASN A 254 7.58 -7.51 21.34
C ASN A 254 8.75 -6.55 21.59
N ASP A 255 8.48 -5.25 21.75
CA ASP A 255 9.43 -4.21 22.16
C ASP A 255 10.62 -4.04 21.20
N ILE A 256 10.41 -4.37 19.91
CA ILE A 256 11.41 -4.12 18.86
C ILE A 256 11.38 -2.64 18.50
N ASP A 257 12.59 -2.05 18.41
CA ASP A 257 12.77 -0.65 18.06
C ASP A 257 12.12 -0.29 16.72
N ILE A 258 11.47 0.88 16.67
CA ILE A 258 10.69 1.33 15.49
C ILE A 258 11.57 1.57 14.26
N HIS A 259 12.84 1.96 14.45
CA HIS A 259 13.77 2.13 13.32
C HIS A 259 14.14 0.78 12.72
N ILE A 260 14.32 -0.26 13.55
CA ILE A 260 14.56 -1.63 13.08
C ILE A 260 13.34 -2.13 12.30
N ILE A 261 12.12 -1.88 12.80
CA ILE A 261 10.89 -2.25 12.12
C ILE A 261 10.77 -1.51 10.79
N SER A 262 11.00 -0.19 10.76
CA SER A 262 10.92 0.63 9.57
C SER A 262 11.91 0.16 8.49
N ASN A 263 13.16 -0.12 8.86
CA ASN A 263 14.19 -0.65 7.97
C ASN A 263 13.81 -2.03 7.44
N ARG A 264 13.34 -2.93 8.31
CA ARG A 264 12.88 -4.27 7.92
C ARG A 264 11.72 -4.22 6.93
N LEU A 265 10.80 -3.29 7.11
CA LEU A 265 9.69 -3.07 6.19
C LEU A 265 10.12 -2.35 4.91
N GLY A 266 11.21 -1.61 4.89
CA GLY A 266 11.64 -0.77 3.78
C GLY A 266 10.74 0.45 3.61
N HIS A 267 10.44 1.15 4.71
CA HIS A 267 9.80 2.47 4.68
C HIS A 267 10.88 3.54 4.45
N SER A 268 10.61 4.49 3.56
CA SER A 268 11.52 5.61 3.31
C SER A 268 11.51 6.64 4.43
N ARG A 269 10.45 6.65 5.27
CA ARG A 269 10.28 7.53 6.42
C ARG A 269 9.75 6.74 7.60
N VAL A 270 10.32 6.94 8.78
CA VAL A 270 9.87 6.30 10.03
C VAL A 270 8.45 6.76 10.40
N SER A 271 8.06 8.00 10.05
CA SER A 271 6.70 8.51 10.25
C SER A 271 5.64 7.60 9.65
N THR A 272 5.89 6.99 8.49
CA THR A 272 4.97 6.00 7.87
C THR A 272 4.72 4.80 8.78
N THR A 273 5.71 4.43 9.60
CA THR A 273 5.56 3.37 10.59
C THR A 273 4.82 3.89 11.81
N LEU A 274 5.08 5.11 12.27
CA LEU A 274 4.41 5.76 13.40
C LEU A 274 2.92 5.99 13.14
N ASP A 275 2.55 6.50 11.97
CA ASP A 275 1.15 6.81 11.59
C ASP A 275 0.22 5.59 11.69
N VAL A 276 0.77 4.39 11.48
CA VAL A 276 0.04 3.13 11.61
C VAL A 276 -0.21 2.76 13.08
N TYR A 277 0.60 3.29 14.03
CA TYR A 277 0.68 2.79 15.42
C TYR A 277 0.22 3.75 16.50
N THR A 278 -0.11 5.00 16.16
CA THR A 278 -0.66 5.99 17.12
C THR A 278 -1.90 5.50 17.87
N HIS A 279 -2.52 4.41 17.39
CA HIS A 279 -3.74 3.83 17.97
C HIS A 279 -3.55 2.60 18.87
N SER A 280 -2.31 2.09 19.04
CA SER A 280 -2.06 0.90 19.89
C SER A 280 -1.66 1.23 21.33
N ASN A 281 -1.92 2.45 21.78
CA ASN A 281 -1.42 3.03 23.04
C ASN A 281 -1.79 2.28 24.34
N PHE A 282 -2.92 1.55 24.40
CA PHE A 282 -3.40 1.01 25.67
C PHE A 282 -2.46 -0.06 26.30
N ASN A 283 -1.81 -0.87 25.46
CA ASN A 283 -0.85 -1.86 25.95
C ASN A 283 0.53 -1.25 26.27
N GLN A 284 0.90 -0.18 25.58
CA GLN A 284 2.15 0.55 25.81
C GLN A 284 2.12 1.32 27.14
N GLU A 285 1.00 1.95 27.48
CA GLU A 285 0.82 2.61 28.77
C GLU A 285 0.96 1.65 29.96
N LYS A 286 0.32 0.48 29.89
CA LYS A 286 0.48 -0.55 30.92
C LYS A 286 1.92 -1.02 31.08
N ARG A 287 2.65 -1.13 29.97
CA ARG A 287 4.07 -1.52 29.95
C ARG A 287 4.95 -0.40 30.51
N LEU A 288 4.68 0.85 30.12
CA LEU A 288 5.37 2.01 30.69
C LEU A 288 5.23 2.05 32.19
N ILE A 289 4.01 1.89 32.71
CA ILE A 289 3.74 1.85 34.16
C ILE A 289 4.53 0.69 34.81
N LYS A 290 4.55 -0.49 34.19
CA LYS A 290 5.33 -1.63 34.72
C LYS A 290 6.82 -1.35 34.71
N SER A 291 7.36 -0.75 33.65
CA SER A 291 8.76 -0.35 33.54
C SER A 291 9.11 0.73 34.57
N LEU A 292 8.29 1.76 34.71
CA LEU A 292 8.49 2.81 35.72
C LEU A 292 8.49 2.23 37.16
N ASN A 293 7.61 1.29 37.46
CA ASN A 293 7.56 0.61 38.74
C ASN A 293 8.76 -0.31 38.99
N SER A 294 9.46 -0.76 37.95
CA SER A 294 10.66 -1.57 38.06
C SER A 294 11.95 -0.75 38.24
N ILE A 295 11.92 0.55 37.95
CA ILE A 295 13.04 1.46 38.20
C ILE A 295 13.11 1.75 39.70
N LYS A 296 14.05 1.12 40.38
CA LYS A 296 14.37 1.48 41.78
C LYS A 296 15.13 2.80 41.74
N PHE A 297 14.46 3.89 42.15
CA PHE A 297 15.18 5.11 42.51
C PHE A 297 15.95 4.83 43.84
N ASN A 298 17.22 4.61 43.75
CA ASN A 298 18.07 4.72 44.95
C ASN A 298 18.18 6.21 45.26
N LEU A 299 17.28 6.71 46.10
CA LEU A 299 17.44 8.01 46.76
C LEU A 299 18.57 7.80 47.79
N PHE A 300 19.70 8.48 47.54
CA PHE A 300 20.77 8.64 48.54
C PHE A 300 20.29 9.44 49.73
#